data_705c190b655637b3d3eeaf7b6f9e66f4
#
_entry.id   705c190b655637b3d3eeaf7b6f9e66f4
#
_cell.length_a   1.000
_cell.length_b   1.000
_cell.length_c   1.000
_cell.angle_alpha   90.00
_cell.angle_beta   90.00
_cell.angle_gamma   90.00
#
_symmetry.space_group_name_H-M   'P 1'
#
loop_
_entity.id
_entity.type
_entity.pdbx_description
1 polymer ?
#
loop_
_entity_poly.entity_id
_entity_poly.type
_entity_poly.pdbx_seq_one_letter_code
_entity_poly.pdbx_strand_id
1 'polypeptide(L)'
;MAMEVQVATKSDIPAIMLVERVEGYARLVGRWDAEQHAAEIENPSSRYLLARDGADVAGFAILQGVGSANQCLLLKRIAVRNAGRGVGSSFLRSVLQICFDDLAAHRVELFVFEDNERACRTYLKTGFVEEGIVRDLHREADGNFRSMRLMSLLRSEWMARS
;
A
#
# COMPACT_ATOMS: atom_id res chain seq x y z
N MET A 1 18.08 -12.53 0.81
CA MET A 1 18.20 -11.81 -0.46
C MET A 1 17.54 -10.46 -0.35
N ALA A 2 18.19 -9.46 -0.90
CA ALA A 2 17.60 -8.13 -0.96
C ALA A 2 16.42 -8.15 -1.95
N MET A 3 15.28 -7.65 -1.50
CA MET A 3 14.10 -7.52 -2.30
C MET A 3 14.26 -6.30 -3.22
N GLU A 4 14.11 -6.51 -4.51
CA GLU A 4 14.19 -5.44 -5.49
C GLU A 4 12.82 -4.80 -5.66
N VAL A 5 12.76 -3.47 -5.63
CA VAL A 5 11.52 -2.72 -5.86
C VAL A 5 11.61 -2.04 -7.23
N GLN A 6 10.59 -2.23 -8.04
CA GLN A 6 10.51 -1.65 -9.38
C GLN A 6 9.10 -1.18 -9.72
N VAL A 7 8.98 -0.32 -10.71
CA VAL A 7 7.69 0.13 -11.23
C VAL A 7 7.06 -1.00 -12.04
N ALA A 8 5.79 -1.27 -11.79
CA ALA A 8 5.03 -2.29 -12.50
C ALA A 8 4.60 -1.84 -13.89
N THR A 9 4.38 -2.80 -14.77
CA THR A 9 3.76 -2.61 -16.07
C THR A 9 2.45 -3.41 -16.15
N LYS A 10 1.68 -3.20 -17.22
CA LYS A 10 0.43 -3.96 -17.41
C LYS A 10 0.64 -5.46 -17.45
N SER A 11 1.80 -5.93 -17.91
CA SER A 11 2.12 -7.36 -17.94
C SER A 11 2.23 -7.98 -16.55
N ASP A 12 2.39 -7.15 -15.51
CA ASP A 12 2.48 -7.62 -14.12
C ASP A 12 1.10 -7.79 -13.45
N ILE A 13 0.02 -7.33 -14.09
CA ILE A 13 -1.32 -7.35 -13.48
C ILE A 13 -1.75 -8.76 -13.03
N PRO A 14 -1.56 -9.84 -13.82
CA PRO A 14 -1.92 -11.17 -13.34
C PRO A 14 -1.21 -11.56 -12.03
N ALA A 15 0.08 -11.23 -11.91
CA ALA A 15 0.85 -11.51 -10.68
C ALA A 15 0.36 -10.66 -9.50
N ILE A 16 0.02 -9.39 -9.74
CA ILE A 16 -0.57 -8.51 -8.73
C ILE A 16 -1.88 -9.09 -8.22
N MET A 17 -2.74 -9.53 -9.12
CA MET A 17 -4.03 -10.13 -8.75
C MET A 17 -3.87 -11.40 -7.94
N LEU A 18 -2.84 -12.20 -8.19
CA LEU A 18 -2.53 -13.37 -7.37
C LEU A 18 -2.16 -12.96 -5.93
N VAL A 19 -1.39 -11.89 -5.76
CA VAL A 19 -1.03 -11.39 -4.42
C VAL A 19 -2.26 -10.89 -3.69
N GLU A 20 -3.15 -10.15 -4.36
CA GLU A 20 -4.41 -9.66 -3.76
C GLU A 20 -5.28 -10.80 -3.24
N ARG A 21 -5.20 -11.96 -3.88
CA ARG A 21 -6.09 -13.10 -3.64
C ARG A 21 -5.46 -14.23 -2.85
N VAL A 22 -4.36 -13.94 -2.15
CA VAL A 22 -3.77 -14.89 -1.21
C VAL A 22 -4.81 -15.28 -0.16
N GLU A 23 -4.86 -16.56 0.18
CA GLU A 23 -5.79 -17.07 1.18
C GLU A 23 -5.68 -16.28 2.50
N GLY A 24 -6.82 -15.90 3.06
CA GLY A 24 -6.89 -15.08 4.26
C GLY A 24 -6.92 -13.57 4.02
N TYR A 25 -6.70 -13.11 2.79
CA TYR A 25 -6.68 -11.68 2.47
C TYR A 25 -8.05 -11.11 2.08
N ALA A 26 -9.07 -11.94 1.89
CA ALA A 26 -10.36 -11.49 1.36
C ALA A 26 -10.99 -10.30 2.10
N ARG A 27 -10.80 -10.23 3.41
CA ARG A 27 -11.35 -9.15 4.24
C ARG A 27 -10.34 -8.07 4.60
N LEU A 28 -9.06 -8.26 4.23
CA LEU A 28 -7.96 -7.41 4.68
C LEU A 28 -7.36 -6.59 3.55
N VAL A 29 -7.39 -7.11 2.34
CA VAL A 29 -6.80 -6.50 1.15
C VAL A 29 -7.90 -6.24 0.12
N GLY A 30 -7.98 -5.01 -0.36
CA GLY A 30 -8.89 -4.67 -1.43
C GLY A 30 -8.56 -5.39 -2.73
N ARG A 31 -9.57 -5.67 -3.54
CA ARG A 31 -9.43 -6.39 -4.80
C ARG A 31 -10.02 -5.60 -5.94
N TRP A 32 -9.31 -5.59 -7.06
CA TRP A 32 -9.79 -5.06 -8.32
C TRP A 32 -9.73 -6.12 -9.40
N ASP A 33 -10.55 -5.97 -10.43
CA ASP A 33 -10.42 -6.79 -11.63
C ASP A 33 -9.27 -6.26 -12.53
N ALA A 34 -8.99 -7.00 -13.60
CA ALA A 34 -7.89 -6.65 -14.50
C ALA A 34 -8.11 -5.30 -15.21
N GLU A 35 -9.36 -4.94 -15.52
CA GLU A 35 -9.68 -3.67 -16.17
C GLU A 35 -9.44 -2.48 -15.23
N GLN A 36 -9.83 -2.63 -13.97
CA GLN A 36 -9.60 -1.60 -12.95
C GLN A 36 -8.10 -1.37 -12.73
N HIS A 37 -7.32 -2.46 -12.65
CA HIS A 37 -5.87 -2.35 -12.54
C HIS A 37 -5.25 -1.71 -13.80
N ALA A 38 -5.71 -2.09 -14.99
CA ALA A 38 -5.18 -1.54 -16.24
C ALA A 38 -5.45 -0.04 -16.34
N ALA A 39 -6.61 0.42 -15.93
CA ALA A 39 -6.94 1.83 -15.91
C ALA A 39 -6.09 2.61 -14.90
N GLU A 40 -5.92 2.05 -13.71
CA GLU A 40 -5.18 2.72 -12.64
C GLU A 40 -3.68 2.77 -12.92
N ILE A 41 -3.10 1.71 -13.49
CA ILE A 41 -1.66 1.68 -13.78
C ILE A 41 -1.28 2.69 -14.86
N GLU A 42 -2.21 3.08 -15.73
CA GLU A 42 -2.03 4.12 -16.74
C GLU A 42 -2.28 5.52 -16.22
N ASN A 43 -2.90 5.66 -15.06
CA ASN A 43 -3.18 6.96 -14.48
C ASN A 43 -1.87 7.63 -14.06
N PRO A 44 -1.53 8.83 -14.62
CA PRO A 44 -0.26 9.49 -14.29
C PRO A 44 -0.17 9.94 -12.83
N SER A 45 -1.30 10.05 -12.12
CA SER A 45 -1.32 10.35 -10.69
C SER A 45 -1.12 9.13 -9.81
N SER A 46 -1.02 7.95 -10.39
CA SER A 46 -0.83 6.70 -9.68
C SER A 46 0.54 6.11 -9.94
N ARG A 47 1.01 5.27 -9.01
CA ARG A 47 2.25 4.53 -9.18
C ARG A 47 2.08 3.13 -8.62
N TYR A 48 2.35 2.14 -9.46
CA TYR A 48 2.40 0.74 -9.04
C TYR A 48 3.83 0.33 -8.80
N LEU A 49 4.11 -0.22 -7.63
CA LEU A 49 5.42 -0.73 -7.25
C LEU A 49 5.33 -2.23 -7.00
N LEU A 50 6.36 -2.95 -7.43
CA LEU A 50 6.49 -4.39 -7.19
C LEU A 50 7.68 -4.65 -6.30
N ALA A 51 7.52 -5.60 -5.38
CA ALA A 51 8.63 -6.26 -4.72
C ALA A 51 8.91 -7.55 -5.47
N ARG A 52 10.13 -7.71 -5.96
CA ARG A 52 10.55 -8.93 -6.64
C ARG A 52 11.53 -9.73 -5.80
N ASP A 53 11.34 -11.05 -5.84
CA ASP A 53 12.27 -12.03 -5.32
C ASP A 53 12.68 -12.90 -6.50
N GLY A 54 13.81 -12.56 -7.14
CA GLY A 54 14.18 -13.15 -8.41
C GLY A 54 13.17 -12.86 -9.51
N ALA A 55 12.62 -13.90 -10.13
CA ALA A 55 11.61 -13.78 -11.18
C ALA A 55 10.20 -13.61 -10.63
N ASP A 56 9.98 -13.89 -9.35
CA ASP A 56 8.65 -13.89 -8.74
C ASP A 56 8.28 -12.53 -8.19
N VAL A 57 6.99 -12.21 -8.23
CA VAL A 57 6.43 -11.04 -7.57
C VAL A 57 6.10 -11.42 -6.13
N ALA A 58 6.85 -10.85 -5.19
CA ALA A 58 6.68 -11.10 -3.75
C ALA A 58 5.63 -10.18 -3.12
N GLY A 59 5.34 -9.05 -3.75
CA GLY A 59 4.38 -8.08 -3.26
C GLY A 59 4.14 -6.94 -4.22
N PHE A 60 3.15 -6.11 -3.93
CA PHE A 60 2.86 -4.91 -4.70
C PHE A 60 2.35 -3.79 -3.80
N ALA A 61 2.49 -2.56 -4.27
CA ALA A 61 1.90 -1.38 -3.65
C ALA A 61 1.31 -0.48 -4.72
N ILE A 62 0.23 0.21 -4.37
CA ILE A 62 -0.41 1.21 -5.22
C ILE A 62 -0.38 2.55 -4.48
N LEU A 63 0.25 3.54 -5.11
CA LEU A 63 0.27 4.92 -4.63
C LEU A 63 -0.65 5.76 -5.50
N GLN A 64 -1.41 6.66 -4.88
CA GLN A 64 -2.25 7.64 -5.55
C GLN A 64 -1.90 9.04 -5.08
N GLY A 65 -2.18 10.06 -5.90
CA GLY A 65 -1.88 11.45 -5.57
C GLY A 65 -0.50 11.91 -5.97
N VAL A 66 0.18 11.17 -6.86
CA VAL A 66 1.49 11.57 -7.39
C VAL A 66 1.36 12.92 -8.11
N GLY A 67 2.21 13.87 -7.73
CA GLY A 67 2.18 15.22 -8.28
C GLY A 67 1.11 16.14 -7.71
N SER A 68 0.41 15.73 -6.65
CA SER A 68 -0.59 16.59 -6.02
C SER A 68 0.03 17.88 -5.45
N ALA A 69 -0.72 18.98 -5.54
CA ALA A 69 -0.24 20.27 -5.05
C ALA A 69 0.05 20.26 -3.54
N ASN A 70 -0.65 19.41 -2.79
CA ASN A 70 -0.46 19.27 -1.35
C ASN A 70 0.69 18.31 -0.98
N GLN A 71 1.36 17.72 -1.96
CA GLN A 71 2.43 16.74 -1.74
C GLN A 71 1.99 15.60 -0.81
N CYS A 72 0.73 15.18 -0.97
CA CYS A 72 0.13 14.10 -0.19
C CYS A 72 -0.06 12.87 -1.08
N LEU A 73 0.51 11.74 -0.66
CA LEU A 73 0.33 10.46 -1.31
C LEU A 73 -0.57 9.58 -0.47
N LEU A 74 -1.47 8.87 -1.14
CA LEU A 74 -2.26 7.80 -0.53
C LEU A 74 -1.61 6.46 -0.88
N LEU A 75 -1.22 5.71 0.14
CA LEU A 75 -0.85 4.31 -0.01
C LEU A 75 -2.16 3.51 -0.07
N LYS A 76 -2.67 3.36 -1.29
CA LYS A 76 -3.99 2.75 -1.53
C LYS A 76 -4.01 1.28 -1.18
N ARG A 77 -2.94 0.55 -1.52
CA ARG A 77 -2.77 -0.87 -1.21
C ARG A 77 -1.32 -1.22 -1.05
N ILE A 78 -1.06 -2.14 -0.15
CA ILE A 78 0.23 -2.83 -0.03
C ILE A 78 -0.05 -4.25 0.44
N ALA A 79 0.51 -5.22 -0.24
CA ALA A 79 0.36 -6.63 0.12
C ALA A 79 1.59 -7.41 -0.28
N VAL A 80 1.92 -8.44 0.49
CA VAL A 80 3.01 -9.38 0.22
C VAL A 80 2.46 -10.80 0.24
N ARG A 81 3.05 -11.69 -0.56
CA ARG A 81 2.60 -13.09 -0.69
C ARG A 81 2.79 -13.88 0.59
N ASN A 82 3.94 -13.71 1.25
CA ASN A 82 4.33 -14.47 2.43
C ASN A 82 4.47 -13.53 3.63
N ALA A 83 3.34 -13.17 4.23
CA ALA A 83 3.32 -12.32 5.40
C ALA A 83 3.98 -13.01 6.62
N GLY A 84 4.52 -12.22 7.54
CA GLY A 84 5.01 -12.70 8.84
C GLY A 84 6.50 -12.96 8.94
N ARG A 85 7.30 -12.71 7.89
CA ARG A 85 8.77 -12.88 7.89
C ARG A 85 9.52 -11.55 7.79
N GLY A 86 8.88 -10.45 8.15
CA GLY A 86 9.47 -9.12 8.00
C GLY A 86 9.50 -8.59 6.56
N VAL A 87 9.02 -9.35 5.59
CA VAL A 87 8.98 -8.96 4.19
C VAL A 87 8.08 -7.74 4.00
N GLY A 88 6.92 -7.74 4.64
CA GLY A 88 5.99 -6.61 4.57
C GLY A 88 6.56 -5.33 5.12
N SER A 89 7.24 -5.40 6.26
CA SER A 89 7.90 -4.22 6.88
C SER A 89 9.04 -3.69 6.01
N SER A 90 9.83 -4.59 5.44
CA SER A 90 10.94 -4.23 4.56
C SER A 90 10.43 -3.57 3.28
N PHE A 91 9.41 -4.15 2.67
CA PHE A 91 8.79 -3.58 1.47
C PHE A 91 8.16 -2.22 1.75
N LEU A 92 7.42 -2.10 2.86
CA LEU A 92 6.83 -0.82 3.26
C LEU A 92 7.88 0.29 3.39
N ARG A 93 9.02 -0.02 4.01
CA ARG A 93 10.12 0.96 4.15
C ARG A 93 10.66 1.39 2.79
N SER A 94 10.83 0.45 1.87
CA SER A 94 11.29 0.76 0.52
C SER A 94 10.28 1.63 -0.23
N VAL A 95 8.98 1.35 -0.09
CA VAL A 95 7.91 2.15 -0.68
C VAL A 95 7.93 3.57 -0.09
N LEU A 96 8.07 3.70 1.22
CA LEU A 96 8.11 5.01 1.88
C LEU A 96 9.35 5.82 1.45
N GLN A 97 10.49 5.16 1.27
CA GLN A 97 11.68 5.82 0.75
C GLN A 97 11.40 6.42 -0.63
N ILE A 98 10.76 5.68 -1.52
CA ILE A 98 10.34 6.18 -2.82
C ILE A 98 9.37 7.36 -2.68
N CYS A 99 8.39 7.25 -1.78
CA CYS A 99 7.44 8.34 -1.54
C CYS A 99 8.13 9.64 -1.15
N PHE A 100 9.04 9.59 -0.19
CA PHE A 100 9.66 10.78 0.36
C PHE A 100 10.85 11.28 -0.47
N ASP A 101 11.67 10.38 -1.00
CA ASP A 101 12.89 10.76 -1.72
C ASP A 101 12.63 11.02 -3.21
N ASP A 102 11.90 10.14 -3.88
CA ASP A 102 11.71 10.22 -5.33
C ASP A 102 10.46 11.02 -5.72
N LEU A 103 9.37 10.85 -4.97
CA LEU A 103 8.08 11.48 -5.27
C LEU A 103 7.83 12.75 -4.47
N ALA A 104 8.79 13.18 -3.67
CA ALA A 104 8.78 14.43 -2.90
C ALA A 104 7.53 14.60 -2.01
N ALA A 105 7.03 13.52 -1.45
CA ALA A 105 5.89 13.59 -0.54
C ALA A 105 6.23 14.39 0.71
N HIS A 106 5.26 15.18 1.18
CA HIS A 106 5.30 15.77 2.51
C HIS A 106 4.56 14.89 3.52
N ARG A 107 3.51 14.21 3.03
CA ARG A 107 2.64 13.36 3.83
C ARG A 107 2.31 12.08 3.03
N VAL A 108 2.37 10.94 3.71
CA VAL A 108 1.83 9.68 3.19
C VAL A 108 0.73 9.23 4.13
N GLU A 109 -0.44 8.97 3.59
CA GLU A 109 -1.58 8.49 4.37
C GLU A 109 -2.08 7.14 3.86
N LEU A 110 -2.79 6.43 4.70
CA LEU A 110 -3.43 5.16 4.37
C LEU A 110 -4.68 4.95 5.19
N PHE A 111 -5.55 4.08 4.67
CA PHE A 111 -6.69 3.58 5.41
C PHE A 111 -6.51 2.08 5.63
N VAL A 112 -6.77 1.62 6.84
CA VAL A 112 -6.64 0.22 7.23
C VAL A 112 -7.85 -0.22 8.03
N PHE A 113 -8.36 -1.42 7.77
CA PHE A 113 -9.46 -1.97 8.54
C PHE A 113 -9.05 -2.15 10.01
N GLU A 114 -9.98 -1.84 10.91
CA GLU A 114 -9.72 -1.91 12.36
C GLU A 114 -9.32 -3.30 12.83
N ASP A 115 -9.86 -4.36 12.21
CA ASP A 115 -9.57 -5.74 12.54
C ASP A 115 -8.32 -6.29 11.85
N ASN A 116 -7.64 -5.50 11.03
CA ASN A 116 -6.35 -5.86 10.45
C ASN A 116 -5.22 -5.49 11.42
N GLU A 117 -5.14 -6.21 12.53
CA GLU A 117 -4.20 -5.91 13.62
C GLU A 117 -2.74 -6.01 13.21
N ARG A 118 -2.41 -6.98 12.34
CA ARG A 118 -1.04 -7.14 11.83
C ARG A 118 -0.58 -5.90 11.08
N ALA A 119 -1.40 -5.42 10.16
CA ALA A 119 -1.08 -4.23 9.38
C ALA A 119 -0.98 -3.00 10.29
N CYS A 120 -1.93 -2.81 11.19
CA CYS A 120 -1.90 -1.70 12.16
C CYS A 120 -0.59 -1.68 12.95
N ARG A 121 -0.16 -2.83 13.48
CA ARG A 121 1.10 -2.93 14.22
C ARG A 121 2.31 -2.59 13.34
N THR A 122 2.32 -3.06 12.11
CA THR A 122 3.40 -2.77 11.16
C THR A 122 3.50 -1.28 10.88
N TYR A 123 2.38 -0.62 10.64
CA TYR A 123 2.34 0.82 10.39
C TYR A 123 2.81 1.62 11.61
N LEU A 124 2.34 1.28 12.79
CA LEU A 124 2.76 1.94 14.04
C LEU A 124 4.26 1.78 14.26
N LYS A 125 4.81 0.59 14.08
CA LYS A 125 6.25 0.34 14.20
C LYS A 125 7.08 1.12 13.19
N THR A 126 6.53 1.35 12.01
CA THR A 126 7.20 2.11 10.96
C THR A 126 7.16 3.62 11.24
N GLY A 127 6.28 4.06 12.11
CA GLY A 127 6.19 5.45 12.54
C GLY A 127 4.92 6.17 12.16
N PHE A 128 3.98 5.47 11.52
CA PHE A 128 2.67 6.06 11.24
C PHE A 128 1.95 6.43 12.53
N VAL A 129 1.22 7.51 12.47
CA VAL A 129 0.38 8.02 13.56
C VAL A 129 -1.08 7.81 13.17
N GLU A 130 -1.88 7.31 14.11
CA GLU A 130 -3.32 7.19 13.90
C GLU A 130 -3.98 8.56 14.05
N GLU A 131 -4.77 8.96 13.05
CA GLU A 131 -5.48 10.24 13.07
C GLU A 131 -6.95 10.09 13.45
N GLY A 132 -7.51 8.91 13.32
CA GLY A 132 -8.89 8.66 13.70
C GLY A 132 -9.54 7.54 12.91
N ILE A 133 -10.83 7.39 13.14
CA ILE A 133 -11.67 6.41 12.46
C ILE A 133 -12.55 7.12 11.45
N VAL A 134 -12.49 6.65 10.21
CA VAL A 134 -13.41 7.10 9.15
C VAL A 134 -14.56 6.10 9.10
N ARG A 135 -15.73 6.56 9.52
CA ARG A 135 -16.90 5.69 9.69
C ARG A 135 -17.48 5.33 8.32
N ASP A 136 -17.84 4.05 8.16
CA ASP A 136 -18.54 3.51 6.98
C ASP A 136 -17.87 3.90 5.65
N LEU A 137 -16.55 3.83 5.63
CA LEU A 137 -15.77 4.24 4.45
C LEU A 137 -15.82 3.18 3.34
N HIS A 138 -15.86 1.91 3.71
CA HIS A 138 -15.80 0.81 2.75
C HIS A 138 -17.12 0.06 2.69
N ARG A 139 -17.66 -0.11 1.48
CA ARG A 139 -18.87 -0.91 1.26
C ARG A 139 -18.47 -2.32 0.87
N GLU A 140 -18.94 -3.30 1.66
CA GLU A 140 -18.72 -4.71 1.40
C GLU A 140 -19.62 -5.22 0.26
N ALA A 141 -19.26 -6.38 -0.31
CA ALA A 141 -20.03 -7.02 -1.36
C ALA A 141 -21.49 -7.34 -0.95
N ASP A 142 -21.71 -7.60 0.35
CA ASP A 142 -23.05 -7.87 0.91
C ASP A 142 -23.88 -6.60 1.17
N GLY A 143 -23.31 -5.42 0.89
CA GLY A 143 -23.96 -4.14 1.09
C GLY A 143 -23.73 -3.50 2.46
N ASN A 144 -23.11 -4.22 3.40
CA ASN A 144 -22.73 -3.65 4.69
C ASN A 144 -21.53 -2.71 4.54
N PHE A 145 -21.36 -1.84 5.53
CA PHE A 145 -20.24 -0.89 5.53
C PHE A 145 -19.26 -1.22 6.66
N ARG A 146 -18.00 -0.90 6.43
CA ARG A 146 -16.93 -1.02 7.41
C ARG A 146 -16.21 0.30 7.58
N SER A 147 -15.87 0.59 8.83
CA SER A 147 -15.02 1.74 9.17
C SER A 147 -13.55 1.38 9.03
N MET A 148 -12.72 2.39 8.78
CA MET A 148 -11.28 2.22 8.62
C MET A 148 -10.53 3.24 9.47
N ARG A 149 -9.35 2.88 9.92
CA ARG A 149 -8.43 3.81 10.58
C ARG A 149 -7.71 4.62 9.52
N LEU A 150 -7.63 5.92 9.72
CA LEU A 150 -6.75 6.80 8.95
C LEU A 150 -5.43 6.92 9.70
N MET A 151 -4.35 6.59 9.02
CA MET A 151 -2.99 6.70 9.55
C MET A 151 -2.13 7.51 8.61
N SER A 152 -1.14 8.21 9.13
CA SER A 152 -0.27 9.06 8.32
C SER A 152 1.16 9.07 8.84
N LEU A 153 2.07 9.40 7.94
CA LEU A 153 3.47 9.62 8.23
C LEU A 153 3.90 10.90 7.52
N LEU A 154 4.48 11.83 8.27
CA LEU A 154 4.97 13.08 7.72
C LEU A 154 6.46 12.96 7.36
N ARG A 155 6.91 13.75 6.38
CA ARG A 155 8.32 13.79 5.98
C ARG A 155 9.25 14.02 7.19
N SER A 156 8.91 14.96 8.05
CA SER A 156 9.73 15.26 9.24
C SER A 156 9.86 14.06 10.16
N GLU A 157 8.81 13.29 10.32
CA GLU A 157 8.82 12.08 11.15
C GLU A 157 9.64 10.97 10.50
N TRP A 158 9.53 10.82 9.18
CA TRP A 158 10.33 9.86 8.42
C TRP A 158 11.82 10.18 8.51
N MET A 159 12.18 11.44 8.28
CA MET A 159 13.58 11.89 8.34
C MET A 159 14.19 11.73 9.73
N ALA A 160 13.41 11.91 10.80
CA ALA A 160 13.88 11.74 12.17
C ALA A 160 14.21 10.28 12.52
N ARG A 161 13.69 9.31 11.74
CA ARG A 161 13.91 7.88 11.94
C ARG A 161 15.02 7.29 11.07
N SER A 162 15.53 8.06 10.15
CA SER A 162 16.57 7.64 9.21
C SER A 162 17.96 7.74 9.83
#